data_37bc3a1d785958f217143242b3115d8a
#
_entry.id   37bc3a1d785958f217143242b3115d8a
#
_cell.length_a   1.000
_cell.length_b   1.000
_cell.length_c   1.000
_cell.angle_alpha   90.00
_cell.angle_beta   90.00
_cell.angle_gamma   90.00
#
_symmetry.space_group_name_H-M   'P 1'
#
loop_
_entity.id
_entity.type
_entity.pdbx_description
1 polymer ?
#
loop_
_entity_poly.entity_id
_entity_poly.type
_entity_poly.pdbx_seq_one_letter_code
_entity_poly.pdbx_strand_id
1 'polypeptide(L)'
;MRIKYILELDGVKIGYTEFEYADPPMGVVHGKIIFEEIDSPYDLFKNHCKKFNVEITADLPKDQLIATYIIPQLKVFLQNGNQLQGWGGAIEGMDSDEFKIEFSGVSSELMQTEFRHHLKKYNEQE
;
A
#
# COMPACT_ATOMS: atom_id res chain seq x y z
N MET A 1 -18.25 7.92 -2.60
CA MET A 1 -17.42 7.89 -3.81
C MET A 1 -16.10 7.21 -3.52
N ARG A 2 -15.73 6.25 -4.37
CA ARG A 2 -14.49 5.50 -4.20
C ARG A 2 -13.36 6.14 -4.98
N ILE A 3 -12.24 6.35 -4.30
CA ILE A 3 -11.05 6.93 -4.89
C ILE A 3 -10.04 5.82 -5.10
N LYS A 4 -9.53 5.70 -6.33
CA LYS A 4 -8.50 4.72 -6.66
C LYS A 4 -7.13 5.38 -6.62
N TYR A 5 -6.23 4.78 -5.86
CA TYR A 5 -4.83 5.21 -5.77
C TYR A 5 -4.00 4.20 -6.56
N ILE A 6 -3.35 4.67 -7.61
CA ILE A 6 -2.58 3.81 -8.52
C ILE A 6 -1.27 3.41 -7.85
N LEU A 7 -0.93 2.13 -7.97
CA LEU A 7 0.30 1.58 -7.43
C LEU A 7 1.26 1.24 -8.56
N GLU A 8 2.51 1.70 -8.43
CA GLU A 8 3.60 1.35 -9.33
C GLU A 8 4.73 0.71 -8.54
N LEU A 9 5.28 -0.36 -9.08
CA LEU A 9 6.46 -1.03 -8.54
C LEU A 9 7.56 -0.93 -9.57
N ASP A 10 8.66 -0.25 -9.20
CA ASP A 10 9.80 -0.03 -10.10
C ASP A 10 9.35 0.59 -11.45
N GLY A 11 8.46 1.57 -11.38
CA GLY A 11 7.97 2.29 -12.55
C GLY A 11 6.89 1.59 -13.36
N VAL A 12 6.45 0.40 -12.94
CA VAL A 12 5.43 -0.37 -13.65
C VAL A 12 4.15 -0.41 -12.81
N LYS A 13 3.03 -0.03 -13.43
CA LYS A 13 1.73 -0.12 -12.76
C LYS A 13 1.41 -1.57 -12.44
N ILE A 14 1.08 -1.86 -11.18
CA ILE A 14 0.70 -3.20 -10.74
C ILE A 14 -0.76 -3.31 -10.34
N GLY A 15 -1.44 -2.20 -10.13
CA GLY A 15 -2.84 -2.18 -9.73
C GLY A 15 -3.19 -0.93 -8.99
N TYR A 16 -4.15 -1.04 -8.05
CA TYR A 16 -4.59 0.10 -7.27
C TYR A 16 -5.10 -0.34 -5.90
N THR A 17 -5.27 0.63 -5.01
CA THR A 17 -5.96 0.45 -3.73
C THR A 17 -6.91 1.62 -3.53
N GLU A 18 -7.95 1.41 -2.72
CA GLU A 18 -8.88 2.48 -2.35
C GLU A 18 -8.54 3.06 -0.96
N PHE A 19 -7.51 2.53 -0.29
CA PHE A 19 -7.15 2.90 1.09
C PHE A 19 -8.39 2.95 1.98
N GLU A 20 -9.05 1.79 2.13
CA GLU A 20 -10.33 1.67 2.83
C GLU A 20 -10.22 2.04 4.31
N TYR A 21 -9.02 1.95 4.90
CA TYR A 21 -8.78 2.14 6.33
C TYR A 21 -7.67 3.14 6.58
N ALA A 22 -7.71 3.75 7.75
CA ALA A 22 -6.67 4.67 8.18
C ALA A 22 -6.54 4.69 9.70
N ASP A 23 -5.34 5.06 10.16
CA ASP A 23 -5.04 5.43 11.54
C ASP A 23 -4.54 6.88 11.50
N PRO A 24 -5.45 7.88 11.53
CA PRO A 24 -5.05 9.27 11.33
C PRO A 24 -4.00 9.79 12.31
N PRO A 25 -4.08 9.51 13.64
CA PRO A 25 -3.03 9.99 14.55
C PRO A 25 -1.65 9.43 14.24
N MET A 26 -1.57 8.23 13.69
CA MET A 26 -0.29 7.59 13.34
C MET A 26 0.19 7.95 11.94
N GLY A 27 -0.62 8.67 11.16
CA GLY A 27 -0.27 9.01 9.77
C GLY A 27 -0.20 7.81 8.85
N VAL A 28 -1.11 6.85 9.03
CA VAL A 28 -1.12 5.60 8.27
C VAL A 28 -2.44 5.46 7.52
N VAL A 29 -2.35 5.07 6.25
CA VAL A 29 -3.50 4.61 5.47
C VAL A 29 -3.18 3.22 4.95
N HIS A 30 -4.20 2.35 4.91
CA HIS A 30 -3.99 0.99 4.41
C HIS A 30 -5.23 0.49 3.68
N GLY A 31 -5.01 -0.48 2.81
CA GLY A 31 -6.10 -1.03 2.03
C GLY A 31 -5.68 -2.24 1.24
N LYS A 32 -6.69 -2.89 0.66
CA LYS A 32 -6.51 -4.04 -0.19
C LYS A 32 -5.94 -3.60 -1.55
N ILE A 33 -5.01 -4.38 -2.07
CA ILE A 33 -4.47 -4.17 -3.41
C ILE A 33 -5.31 -4.95 -4.42
N ILE A 34 -5.80 -4.27 -5.44
CA ILE A 34 -6.42 -4.91 -6.59
C ILE A 34 -5.36 -4.93 -7.70
N PHE A 35 -4.86 -6.13 -7.99
CA PHE A 35 -3.82 -6.30 -9.00
C PHE A 35 -4.41 -6.32 -10.40
N GLU A 36 -3.64 -5.82 -11.36
CA GLU A 36 -3.99 -5.84 -12.77
C GLU A 36 -2.90 -6.58 -13.53
N GLU A 37 -3.26 -7.67 -14.21
CA GLU A 37 -2.36 -8.47 -15.05
C GLU A 37 -1.15 -9.03 -14.29
N ILE A 38 -1.33 -9.39 -13.01
CA ILE A 38 -0.30 -10.00 -12.17
C ILE A 38 -0.77 -11.40 -11.77
N ASP A 39 -0.07 -12.44 -12.24
CA ASP A 39 -0.43 -13.83 -11.97
C ASP A 39 -0.14 -14.23 -10.53
N SER A 40 1.05 -13.87 -10.02
CA SER A 40 1.46 -14.19 -8.65
C SER A 40 2.04 -12.95 -7.99
N PRO A 41 1.24 -12.25 -7.16
CA PRO A 41 1.77 -11.14 -6.36
C PRO A 41 2.91 -11.57 -5.44
N TYR A 42 2.85 -12.79 -4.90
CA TYR A 42 3.93 -13.33 -4.06
C TYR A 42 5.25 -13.31 -4.82
N ASP A 43 5.28 -13.88 -6.03
CA ASP A 43 6.50 -13.91 -6.85
C ASP A 43 6.96 -12.51 -7.22
N LEU A 44 6.02 -11.64 -7.57
CA LEU A 44 6.32 -10.25 -7.92
C LEU A 44 7.10 -9.56 -6.81
N PHE A 45 6.57 -9.59 -5.58
CA PHE A 45 7.20 -8.90 -4.45
C PHE A 45 8.47 -9.59 -3.98
N LYS A 46 8.49 -10.92 -3.99
CA LYS A 46 9.69 -11.67 -3.58
C LYS A 46 10.86 -11.37 -4.51
N ASN A 47 10.62 -11.41 -5.82
CA ASN A 47 11.65 -11.12 -6.81
C ASN A 47 12.12 -9.67 -6.72
N HIS A 48 11.19 -8.75 -6.50
CA HIS A 48 11.52 -7.33 -6.32
C HIS A 48 12.42 -7.11 -5.10
N CYS A 49 12.05 -7.70 -3.97
CA CYS A 49 12.81 -7.56 -2.73
C CYS A 49 14.22 -8.14 -2.86
N LYS A 50 14.37 -9.25 -3.57
CA LYS A 50 15.69 -9.82 -3.85
C LYS A 50 16.52 -8.89 -4.73
N LYS A 51 15.91 -8.34 -5.78
CA LYS A 51 16.61 -7.47 -6.73
C LYS A 51 17.09 -6.19 -6.06
N PHE A 52 16.28 -5.58 -5.21
CA PHE A 52 16.56 -4.28 -4.59
C PHE A 52 16.99 -4.38 -3.14
N ASN A 53 17.20 -5.59 -2.62
CA ASN A 53 17.63 -5.80 -1.25
C ASN A 53 16.68 -5.17 -0.22
N VAL A 54 15.38 -5.32 -0.44
CA VAL A 54 14.36 -4.87 0.50
C VAL A 54 14.14 -5.97 1.54
N GLU A 55 14.06 -5.58 2.82
CA GLU A 55 13.89 -6.56 3.89
C GLU A 55 12.50 -7.18 3.84
N ILE A 56 12.48 -8.52 3.88
CA ILE A 56 11.26 -9.33 3.98
C ILE A 56 11.09 -9.70 5.46
N THR A 57 9.92 -9.40 6.03
CA THR A 57 9.64 -9.69 7.44
C THR A 57 9.04 -11.07 7.64
N ALA A 58 8.36 -11.61 6.63
CA ALA A 58 7.82 -12.96 6.65
C ALA A 58 7.78 -13.52 5.25
N ASP A 59 8.16 -14.77 5.09
CA ASP A 59 8.12 -15.45 3.80
C ASP A 59 7.79 -16.92 4.04
N LEU A 60 6.60 -17.34 3.64
CA LEU A 60 6.13 -18.72 3.72
C LEU A 60 5.86 -19.22 2.30
N PRO A 61 6.89 -19.78 1.63
CA PRO A 61 6.78 -20.16 0.22
C PRO A 61 5.68 -21.17 -0.08
N LYS A 62 5.41 -22.11 0.83
CA LYS A 62 4.36 -23.12 0.64
C LYS A 62 2.97 -22.49 0.58
N ASP A 63 2.76 -21.41 1.29
CA ASP A 63 1.50 -20.68 1.33
C ASP A 63 1.49 -19.50 0.37
N GLN A 64 2.62 -19.24 -0.30
CA GLN A 64 2.84 -18.05 -1.13
C GLN A 64 2.45 -16.77 -0.39
N LEU A 65 2.89 -16.71 0.87
CA LEU A 65 2.65 -15.59 1.78
C LEU A 65 3.94 -14.80 1.95
N ILE A 66 3.85 -13.48 1.87
CA ILE A 66 4.99 -12.60 2.08
C ILE A 66 4.55 -11.31 2.78
N ALA A 67 5.41 -10.82 3.66
CA ALA A 67 5.28 -9.51 4.26
C ALA A 67 6.64 -8.81 4.20
N THR A 68 6.63 -7.51 3.95
CA THR A 68 7.85 -6.73 3.75
C THR A 68 7.90 -5.51 4.65
N TYR A 69 9.09 -4.94 4.79
CA TYR A 69 9.24 -3.55 5.22
C TYR A 69 8.86 -2.61 4.08
N ILE A 70 8.98 -1.31 4.32
CA ILE A 70 8.72 -0.29 3.31
C ILE A 70 9.57 -0.58 2.07
N ILE A 71 8.90 -0.59 0.90
CA ILE A 71 9.53 -0.84 -0.40
C ILE A 71 9.74 0.52 -1.07
N PRO A 72 10.99 1.00 -1.18
CA PRO A 72 11.23 2.33 -1.75
C PRO A 72 10.74 2.51 -3.19
N GLN A 73 10.71 1.43 -3.97
CA GLN A 73 10.29 1.46 -5.37
C GLN A 73 8.77 1.30 -5.55
N LEU A 74 8.04 1.12 -4.45
CA LEU A 74 6.57 1.06 -4.48
C LEU A 74 6.02 2.47 -4.30
N LYS A 75 5.42 3.00 -5.35
CA LYS A 75 4.91 4.37 -5.36
C LYS A 75 3.39 4.37 -5.48
N VAL A 76 2.77 5.32 -4.82
CA VAL A 76 1.32 5.51 -4.81
C VAL A 76 1.02 6.85 -5.45
N PHE A 77 0.04 6.87 -6.35
CA PHE A 77 -0.35 8.10 -7.06
C PHE A 77 -1.79 8.47 -6.74
N LEU A 78 -1.99 9.76 -6.48
CA LEU A 78 -3.31 10.34 -6.26
C LEU A 78 -4.07 10.44 -7.59
N GLN A 79 -5.36 10.71 -7.52
CA GLN A 79 -6.18 10.85 -8.74
C GLN A 79 -5.72 11.98 -9.64
N ASN A 80 -5.11 13.03 -9.09
CA ASN A 80 -4.57 14.14 -9.88
C ASN A 80 -3.22 13.84 -10.54
N GLY A 81 -2.68 12.63 -10.35
CA GLY A 81 -1.41 12.20 -10.91
C GLY A 81 -0.20 12.50 -10.05
N ASN A 82 -0.36 13.22 -8.95
CA ASN A 82 0.75 13.49 -8.04
C ASN A 82 1.06 12.26 -7.18
N GLN A 83 2.33 12.07 -6.88
CA GLN A 83 2.75 10.99 -5.99
C GLN A 83 2.37 11.30 -4.55
N LEU A 84 1.81 10.31 -3.86
CA LEU A 84 1.54 10.41 -2.42
C LEU A 84 2.88 10.46 -1.68
N GLN A 85 3.06 11.51 -0.90
CA GLN A 85 4.29 11.72 -0.13
C GLN A 85 4.18 11.12 1.26
N GLY A 86 5.28 10.55 1.73
CA GLY A 86 5.36 9.91 3.04
C GLY A 86 6.61 9.05 3.13
N TRP A 87 6.65 8.17 4.14
CA TRP A 87 7.77 7.24 4.30
C TRP A 87 7.73 6.13 3.26
N GLY A 88 6.54 5.70 2.87
CA GLY A 88 6.35 4.70 1.85
C GLY A 88 5.40 3.58 2.26
N GLY A 89 5.29 2.58 1.39
CA GLY A 89 4.38 1.46 1.54
C GLY A 89 5.08 0.15 1.82
N ALA A 90 4.53 -0.62 2.76
CA ALA A 90 4.87 -2.01 3.00
C ALA A 90 3.69 -2.87 2.56
N ILE A 91 3.96 -4.13 2.24
CA ILE A 91 2.90 -5.03 1.80
C ILE A 91 2.90 -6.32 2.63
N GLU A 92 1.73 -6.94 2.72
CA GLU A 92 1.58 -8.30 3.23
C GLU A 92 0.39 -8.98 2.57
N GLY A 93 0.48 -10.27 2.39
CA GLY A 93 -0.61 -11.05 1.83
C GLY A 93 -0.16 -12.41 1.33
N MET A 94 -1.11 -13.12 0.73
CA MET A 94 -0.86 -14.43 0.12
C MET A 94 -1.66 -14.57 -1.16
N ASP A 95 -1.13 -15.34 -2.11
CA ASP A 95 -1.73 -15.47 -3.44
C ASP A 95 -3.15 -16.04 -3.41
N SER A 96 -3.45 -16.91 -2.44
CA SER A 96 -4.76 -17.54 -2.33
C SER A 96 -5.80 -16.68 -1.60
N ASP A 97 -5.41 -15.51 -1.13
CA ASP A 97 -6.29 -14.60 -0.40
C ASP A 97 -6.06 -13.18 -0.94
N GLU A 98 -5.77 -12.23 -0.08
CA GLU A 98 -5.59 -10.85 -0.51
C GLU A 98 -4.24 -10.30 -0.07
N PHE A 99 -3.78 -9.27 -0.78
CA PHE A 99 -2.63 -8.46 -0.40
C PHE A 99 -3.10 -7.10 0.07
N LYS A 100 -2.43 -6.57 1.08
CA LYS A 100 -2.69 -5.25 1.64
C LYS A 100 -1.43 -4.40 1.55
N ILE A 101 -1.63 -3.11 1.32
CA ILE A 101 -0.58 -2.11 1.42
C ILE A 101 -0.85 -1.25 2.66
N GLU A 102 0.22 -0.96 3.41
CA GLU A 102 0.20 -0.02 4.52
C GLU A 102 1.17 1.10 4.19
N PHE A 103 0.63 2.31 3.99
CA PHE A 103 1.43 3.48 3.66
C PHE A 103 1.53 4.38 4.88
N SER A 104 2.77 4.66 5.28
CA SER A 104 3.08 5.38 6.53
C SER A 104 3.69 6.74 6.23
N GLY A 105 3.75 7.59 7.29
CA GLY A 105 4.35 8.91 7.17
C GLY A 105 3.48 9.92 6.45
N VAL A 106 2.18 9.71 6.42
CA VAL A 106 1.22 10.66 5.85
C VAL A 106 1.15 11.88 6.77
N SER A 107 1.39 13.06 6.21
CA SER A 107 1.37 14.30 7.00
C SER A 107 -0.04 14.60 7.52
N SER A 108 -0.11 15.39 8.60
CA SER A 108 -1.41 15.81 9.11
C SER A 108 -2.16 16.66 8.09
N GLU A 109 -1.45 17.42 7.27
CA GLU A 109 -2.06 18.20 6.18
C GLU A 109 -2.75 17.29 5.16
N LEU A 110 -2.06 16.25 4.69
CA LEU A 110 -2.64 15.27 3.76
C LEU A 110 -3.81 14.52 4.40
N MET A 111 -3.70 14.20 5.68
CA MET A 111 -4.78 13.53 6.40
C MET A 111 -6.02 14.43 6.47
N GLN A 112 -5.84 15.74 6.61
CA GLN A 112 -6.94 16.72 6.66
C GLN A 112 -7.52 17.06 5.29
N THR A 113 -6.78 16.82 4.21
CA THR A 113 -7.20 17.13 2.85
C THR A 113 -7.58 15.88 2.07
N GLU A 114 -6.59 15.14 1.59
CA GLU A 114 -6.79 13.95 0.75
C GLU A 114 -7.59 12.85 1.48
N PHE A 115 -7.30 12.64 2.76
CA PHE A 115 -7.91 11.59 3.56
C PHE A 115 -8.91 12.13 4.60
N ARG A 116 -9.52 13.27 4.28
CA ARG A 116 -10.45 13.94 5.19
C ARG A 116 -11.59 13.02 5.64
N HIS A 117 -12.08 12.17 4.77
CA HIS A 117 -13.16 11.24 5.10
C HIS A 117 -12.74 10.25 6.19
N HIS A 118 -11.47 9.81 6.22
CA HIS A 118 -10.96 8.95 7.28
C HIS A 118 -10.84 9.70 8.60
N LEU A 119 -10.35 10.93 8.54
CA LEU A 119 -10.23 11.75 9.74
C LEU A 119 -11.60 12.03 10.35
N LYS A 120 -12.59 12.35 9.51
CA LYS A 120 -13.96 12.57 9.96
C LYS A 120 -14.53 11.33 10.64
N LYS A 121 -14.35 10.15 10.02
CA LYS A 121 -14.81 8.88 10.58
C LYS A 121 -14.16 8.58 11.92
N TYR A 122 -12.85 8.82 12.03
CA TYR A 122 -12.13 8.64 13.28
C TYR A 122 -12.68 9.52 14.38
N ASN A 123 -12.90 10.81 14.09
CA ASN A 123 -13.42 11.76 15.06
C ASN A 123 -14.83 11.42 15.52
N GLU A 124 -15.66 10.87 14.64
CA GLU A 124 -17.03 10.46 14.96
C GLU A 124 -17.07 9.24 15.90
N GLN A 125 -16.01 8.43 15.92
CA GLN A 125 -15.92 7.24 16.78
C GLN A 125 -15.49 7.58 18.22
N GLU A 126 -15.03 8.77 18.46
CA GLU A 126 -14.69 9.25 19.80
C GLU A 126 -15.94 9.85 20.46
#